data_4e31cf1c7607d7f107581208c5c10823
#
_entry.id   4e31cf1c7607d7f107581208c5c10823
#
_cell.length_a   1.000
_cell.length_b   1.000
_cell.length_c   1.000
_cell.angle_alpha   90.00
_cell.angle_beta   90.00
_cell.angle_gamma   90.00
#
_symmetry.space_group_name_H-M   'P 1'
#
loop_
_entity.id
_entity.type
_entity.pdbx_description
1 polymer ?
#
loop_
_entity_poly.entity_id
_entity_poly.type
_entity_poly.pdbx_seq_one_letter_code
_entity_poly.pdbx_strand_id
1 'polypeptide(L)'
;MADRTTQGSILGGDGDGGVDGIRTFPFPIELSVGGVGMQVGAMGTGRTWHADAPLERVHRIDFHVVMLFDGGPVRHMIDFAEYEATAGDVLWIRPGQVHRFSPTSEYRGTVLTMQPGFLPRATVEAAGLYRYDLPPLLRPSGDRLAGLEASLGQLQREYEDTSTLPLSLHTSVLRHSLTAFLLRLAHLAASSAEAGRRTESTFTLFRDAVEKGFATNHSVSAYADALGYSRRTLVRAVRAATGETPKGFIDKRVVLEAKRLLAHTDMPIGRVGAAVGFPDAANFSKFFHQHTDMTPAAFRTELL
;
A
#
# COMPACT_ATOMS: atom_id res chain seq x y z
N MET A 1 40.52 11.72 -42.45
CA MET A 1 39.63 10.76 -43.12
C MET A 1 38.80 10.14 -41.99
N ALA A 2 37.53 10.46 -41.96
CA ALA A 2 36.63 10.28 -40.84
C ALA A 2 36.19 8.82 -40.75
N ASP A 3 36.12 8.31 -39.56
CA ASP A 3 35.27 7.15 -39.28
C ASP A 3 34.24 7.47 -38.19
N ARG A 4 32.99 7.33 -38.58
CA ARG A 4 31.82 7.66 -37.79
C ARG A 4 31.43 6.40 -36.99
N THR A 5 31.68 6.42 -35.70
CA THR A 5 31.11 5.41 -34.81
C THR A 5 29.66 5.77 -34.51
N THR A 6 28.76 4.93 -35.00
CA THR A 6 27.32 4.99 -34.83
C THR A 6 26.98 4.73 -33.37
N GLN A 7 26.53 5.74 -32.66
CA GLN A 7 25.82 5.56 -31.37
C GLN A 7 24.45 4.95 -31.65
N GLY A 8 24.31 3.68 -31.35
CA GLY A 8 23.03 3.00 -31.28
C GLY A 8 22.26 3.49 -30.05
N SER A 9 21.30 4.37 -30.26
CA SER A 9 20.28 4.73 -29.27
C SER A 9 19.39 3.51 -29.02
N ILE A 10 19.60 2.84 -27.89
CA ILE A 10 18.63 1.90 -27.38
C ILE A 10 17.60 2.75 -26.60
N LEU A 11 16.65 3.30 -27.31
CA LEU A 11 15.41 3.77 -26.71
C LEU A 11 14.67 2.52 -26.22
N GLY A 12 14.81 2.23 -24.94
CA GLY A 12 13.97 1.29 -24.23
C GLY A 12 12.51 1.71 -24.37
N GLY A 13 11.67 0.75 -24.75
CA GLY A 13 10.28 0.94 -25.10
C GLY A 13 9.52 1.76 -24.05
N ASP A 14 8.72 2.69 -24.53
CA ASP A 14 7.63 3.31 -23.79
C ASP A 14 6.70 2.20 -23.27
N GLY A 15 6.95 1.78 -22.03
CA GLY A 15 6.03 0.94 -21.29
C GLY A 15 4.74 1.72 -21.10
N ASP A 16 3.75 1.26 -21.81
CA ASP A 16 2.35 1.57 -21.80
C ASP A 16 1.93 2.47 -20.63
N GLY A 17 1.70 3.74 -20.95
CA GLY A 17 1.06 4.68 -20.05
C GLY A 17 -0.32 4.13 -19.73
N GLY A 18 -0.51 3.59 -18.52
CA GLY A 18 -1.80 3.09 -18.07
C GLY A 18 -2.88 4.13 -18.36
N VAL A 19 -4.01 3.66 -18.80
CA VAL A 19 -5.17 4.41 -19.28
C VAL A 19 -5.69 5.48 -18.29
N ASP A 20 -5.03 5.64 -17.13
CA ASP A 20 -5.51 6.33 -15.95
C ASP A 20 -4.71 7.56 -15.48
N GLY A 21 -3.63 8.00 -16.19
CA GLY A 21 -2.79 9.14 -15.77
C GLY A 21 -2.04 8.98 -14.44
N ILE A 22 -2.40 8.02 -13.60
CA ILE A 22 -1.55 7.57 -12.50
C ILE A 22 -0.58 6.54 -13.05
N ARG A 23 0.65 6.96 -13.26
CA ARG A 23 1.69 6.07 -13.76
C ARG A 23 1.92 4.92 -12.78
N THR A 24 1.87 3.69 -13.28
CA THR A 24 2.24 2.50 -12.53
C THR A 24 3.72 2.20 -12.79
N PHE A 25 4.50 2.06 -11.72
CA PHE A 25 5.89 1.63 -11.80
C PHE A 25 5.96 0.13 -11.50
N PRO A 26 6.47 -0.67 -12.44
CA PRO A 26 6.74 -2.08 -12.19
C PRO A 26 7.95 -2.25 -11.26
N PHE A 27 8.08 -3.45 -10.68
CA PHE A 27 9.25 -3.80 -9.89
C PHE A 27 10.52 -3.70 -10.74
N PRO A 28 11.55 -2.94 -10.31
CA PRO A 28 12.78 -2.74 -11.08
C PRO A 28 13.70 -3.97 -10.98
N ILE A 29 13.36 -5.06 -11.65
CA ILE A 29 14.06 -6.34 -11.57
C ILE A 29 15.53 -6.22 -12.01
N GLU A 30 15.79 -5.31 -12.94
CA GLU A 30 17.13 -5.04 -13.48
C GLU A 30 18.10 -4.48 -12.42
N LEU A 31 17.55 -3.81 -11.40
CA LEU A 31 18.32 -3.27 -10.29
C LEU A 31 18.49 -4.28 -9.15
N SER A 32 17.82 -5.44 -9.20
CA SER A 32 17.94 -6.46 -8.16
C SER A 32 19.15 -7.33 -8.40
N VAL A 33 19.88 -7.67 -7.33
CA VAL A 33 21.05 -8.56 -7.40
C VAL A 33 20.63 -9.93 -7.92
N GLY A 34 21.26 -10.38 -9.01
CA GLY A 34 20.97 -11.68 -9.62
C GLY A 34 19.56 -11.85 -10.17
N GLY A 35 18.79 -10.77 -10.39
CA GLY A 35 17.41 -10.85 -10.89
C GLY A 35 16.43 -11.47 -9.88
N VAL A 36 16.79 -11.53 -8.59
CA VAL A 36 15.88 -11.99 -7.54
C VAL A 36 14.76 -10.96 -7.35
N GLY A 37 13.53 -11.39 -7.14
CA GLY A 37 12.36 -10.55 -7.07
C GLY A 37 12.26 -9.68 -5.80
N MET A 38 13.38 -9.23 -5.24
CA MET A 38 13.45 -8.32 -4.10
C MET A 38 14.70 -7.43 -4.13
N GLN A 39 14.64 -6.32 -3.42
CA GLN A 39 15.78 -5.44 -3.14
C GLN A 39 15.69 -4.96 -1.70
N VAL A 40 16.83 -4.72 -1.07
CA VAL A 40 16.92 -4.08 0.24
C VAL A 40 18.17 -3.20 0.29
N GLY A 41 18.06 -2.02 0.89
CA GLY A 41 19.18 -1.09 1.00
C GLY A 41 18.79 0.24 1.65
N ALA A 42 19.75 1.15 1.75
CA ALA A 42 19.51 2.47 2.31
C ALA A 42 18.61 3.32 1.41
N MET A 43 17.70 4.08 2.00
CA MET A 43 16.91 5.08 1.28
C MET A 43 17.81 6.17 0.71
N GLY A 44 17.41 6.73 -0.44
CA GLY A 44 18.13 7.85 -1.06
C GLY A 44 19.41 7.48 -1.82
N THR A 45 19.81 6.21 -1.87
CA THR A 45 21.05 5.81 -2.56
C THR A 45 20.91 5.60 -4.07
N GLY A 46 19.75 5.88 -4.65
CA GLY A 46 19.48 5.76 -6.10
C GLY A 46 19.42 4.33 -6.64
N ARG A 47 19.76 3.31 -5.83
CA ARG A 47 19.82 1.91 -6.27
C ARG A 47 18.51 1.14 -6.10
N THR A 48 17.56 1.68 -5.35
CA THR A 48 16.29 1.02 -4.97
C THR A 48 15.06 1.58 -5.70
N TRP A 49 15.22 2.64 -6.52
CA TRP A 49 14.13 3.32 -7.21
C TRP A 49 14.46 3.56 -8.68
N HIS A 50 13.44 3.74 -9.50
CA HIS A 50 13.64 4.28 -10.85
C HIS A 50 14.21 5.69 -10.75
N ALA A 51 15.44 5.91 -11.23
CA ALA A 51 16.16 7.19 -11.13
C ALA A 51 15.38 8.37 -11.73
N ASP A 52 14.52 8.10 -12.72
CA ASP A 52 13.73 9.11 -13.44
C ASP A 52 12.25 9.16 -13.00
N ALA A 53 11.88 8.42 -11.93
CA ALA A 53 10.49 8.41 -11.47
C ALA A 53 10.17 9.72 -10.75
N PRO A 54 9.15 10.47 -11.18
CA PRO A 54 8.70 11.67 -10.47
C PRO A 54 7.93 11.24 -9.20
N LEU A 55 8.67 10.76 -8.19
CA LEU A 55 8.13 10.24 -6.93
C LEU A 55 7.27 11.25 -6.16
N GLU A 56 7.44 12.54 -6.46
CA GLU A 56 6.63 13.64 -5.92
C GLU A 56 5.22 13.72 -6.54
N ARG A 57 5.00 13.06 -7.67
CA ARG A 57 3.67 12.93 -8.25
C ARG A 57 2.99 11.69 -7.69
N VAL A 58 1.67 11.73 -7.67
CA VAL A 58 0.86 10.57 -7.32
C VAL A 58 1.15 9.45 -8.32
N HIS A 59 1.54 8.30 -7.80
CA HIS A 59 1.86 7.13 -8.62
C HIS A 59 1.47 5.84 -7.89
N ARG A 60 1.62 4.75 -8.60
CA ARG A 60 1.29 3.40 -8.15
C ARG A 60 2.48 2.48 -8.35
N ILE A 61 2.54 1.43 -7.56
CA ILE A 61 3.50 0.34 -7.71
C ILE A 61 2.77 -1.00 -7.79
N ASP A 62 3.33 -1.97 -8.52
CA ASP A 62 2.83 -3.35 -8.60
C ASP A 62 3.55 -4.31 -7.65
N PHE A 63 4.37 -3.77 -6.75
CA PHE A 63 5.19 -4.49 -5.78
C PHE A 63 4.99 -3.96 -4.36
N HIS A 64 5.50 -4.67 -3.37
CA HIS A 64 5.50 -4.18 -1.98
C HIS A 64 6.70 -3.29 -1.72
N VAL A 65 6.48 -2.23 -0.93
CA VAL A 65 7.53 -1.38 -0.36
C VAL A 65 7.36 -1.32 1.15
N VAL A 66 8.43 -1.64 1.87
CA VAL A 66 8.50 -1.48 3.33
C VAL A 66 9.65 -0.53 3.62
N MET A 67 9.38 0.55 4.33
CA MET A 67 10.36 1.54 4.75
C MET A 67 10.46 1.54 6.28
N LEU A 68 11.65 1.29 6.81
CA LEU A 68 11.97 1.48 8.23
C LEU A 68 12.80 2.75 8.35
N PHE A 69 12.28 3.75 9.07
CA PHE A 69 12.89 5.06 9.19
C PHE A 69 13.91 5.12 10.34
N ASP A 70 15.03 5.79 10.10
CA ASP A 70 16.03 6.15 11.13
C ASP A 70 16.07 7.66 11.41
N GLY A 71 15.22 8.43 10.72
CA GLY A 71 15.07 9.88 10.85
C GLY A 71 13.62 10.32 10.68
N GLY A 72 13.40 11.62 10.59
CA GLY A 72 12.07 12.20 10.38
C GLY A 72 11.91 13.53 11.12
N PRO A 73 10.72 14.14 11.08
CA PRO A 73 9.46 13.60 10.52
C PRO A 73 9.43 13.54 9.00
N VAL A 74 8.88 12.46 8.45
CA VAL A 74 8.69 12.24 7.03
C VAL A 74 7.20 12.19 6.72
N ARG A 75 6.75 12.99 5.75
CA ARG A 75 5.37 12.96 5.26
C ARG A 75 5.27 12.11 4.01
N HIS A 76 4.29 11.24 3.98
CA HIS A 76 4.02 10.34 2.85
C HIS A 76 2.53 10.15 2.67
N MET A 77 2.03 10.32 1.44
CA MET A 77 0.62 10.08 1.12
C MET A 77 0.44 8.65 0.63
N ILE A 78 -0.54 7.93 1.18
CA ILE A 78 -0.97 6.60 0.72
C ILE A 78 -2.49 6.59 0.65
N ASP A 79 -3.05 6.18 -0.50
CA ASP A 79 -4.49 6.12 -0.76
C ASP A 79 -5.22 7.40 -0.35
N PHE A 80 -4.63 8.55 -0.68
CA PHE A 80 -5.16 9.90 -0.42
C PHE A 80 -5.22 10.30 1.07
N ALA A 81 -4.57 9.54 1.96
CA ALA A 81 -4.36 9.89 3.36
C ALA A 81 -2.88 10.24 3.60
N GLU A 82 -2.63 11.33 4.34
CA GLU A 82 -1.28 11.73 4.73
C GLU A 82 -0.86 11.00 6.01
N TYR A 83 0.37 10.48 6.00
CA TYR A 83 1.01 9.82 7.13
C TYR A 83 2.28 10.56 7.49
N GLU A 84 2.53 10.72 8.78
CA GLU A 84 3.78 11.27 9.29
C GLU A 84 4.52 10.18 10.07
N ALA A 85 5.70 9.81 9.58
CA ALA A 85 6.58 8.80 10.15
C ALA A 85 7.80 9.45 10.77
N THR A 86 8.30 8.86 11.83
CA THR A 86 9.50 9.26 12.57
C THR A 86 10.46 8.10 12.73
N ALA A 87 11.63 8.33 13.33
CA ALA A 87 12.60 7.26 13.59
C ALA A 87 11.98 6.08 14.35
N GLY A 88 12.21 4.87 13.87
CA GLY A 88 11.65 3.62 14.39
C GLY A 88 10.29 3.25 13.79
N ASP A 89 9.62 4.16 13.07
CA ASP A 89 8.36 3.85 12.39
C ASP A 89 8.60 3.02 11.14
N VAL A 90 7.61 2.18 10.80
CA VAL A 90 7.60 1.37 9.57
C VAL A 90 6.42 1.78 8.70
N LEU A 91 6.69 2.11 7.45
CA LEU A 91 5.66 2.37 6.45
C LEU A 91 5.63 1.21 5.45
N TRP A 92 4.45 0.61 5.27
CA TRP A 92 4.25 -0.51 4.35
C TRP A 92 3.24 -0.16 3.27
N ILE A 93 3.74 0.02 2.04
CA ILE A 93 2.92 0.26 0.83
C ILE A 93 2.74 -1.07 0.13
N ARG A 94 1.49 -1.41 -0.19
CA ARG A 94 1.13 -2.67 -0.86
C ARG A 94 0.90 -2.45 -2.35
N PRO A 95 1.07 -3.49 -3.20
CA PRO A 95 0.78 -3.41 -4.63
C PRO A 95 -0.59 -2.81 -4.89
N GLY A 96 -0.67 -1.90 -5.85
CA GLY A 96 -1.92 -1.24 -6.20
C GLY A 96 -2.28 -0.03 -5.33
N GLN A 97 -1.65 0.22 -4.19
CA GLN A 97 -1.89 1.45 -3.44
C GLN A 97 -1.28 2.65 -4.17
N VAL A 98 -2.07 3.72 -4.23
CA VAL A 98 -1.60 5.00 -4.76
C VAL A 98 -0.81 5.71 -3.69
N HIS A 99 0.36 6.23 -4.02
CA HIS A 99 1.18 6.94 -3.05
C HIS A 99 2.01 8.07 -3.67
N ARG A 100 2.56 8.92 -2.80
CA ARG A 100 3.37 10.06 -3.19
C ARG A 100 4.40 10.36 -2.10
N PHE A 101 5.63 10.57 -2.51
CA PHE A 101 6.68 11.10 -1.65
C PHE A 101 6.52 12.60 -1.46
N SER A 102 6.76 13.09 -0.26
CA SER A 102 6.81 14.53 -0.01
C SER A 102 8.15 15.09 -0.51
N PRO A 103 8.15 16.13 -1.34
CA PRO A 103 9.39 16.75 -1.81
C PRO A 103 10.16 17.49 -0.71
N THR A 104 9.49 17.78 0.41
CA THR A 104 10.09 18.50 1.55
C THR A 104 10.60 17.58 2.65
N SER A 105 10.46 16.26 2.50
CA SER A 105 10.87 15.27 3.50
C SER A 105 12.18 14.60 3.10
N GLU A 106 13.11 14.50 4.04
CA GLU A 106 14.33 13.73 3.87
C GLU A 106 14.08 12.28 4.31
N TYR A 107 14.07 11.36 3.34
CA TYR A 107 13.85 9.93 3.57
C TYR A 107 15.16 9.27 3.97
N ARG A 108 15.28 8.87 5.24
CA ARG A 108 16.44 8.18 5.81
C ARG A 108 16.00 6.88 6.45
N GLY A 109 16.83 5.85 6.30
CA GLY A 109 16.59 4.51 6.83
C GLY A 109 16.77 3.43 5.79
N THR A 110 16.13 2.30 6.00
CA THR A 110 16.20 1.13 5.10
C THR A 110 14.90 0.94 4.35
N VAL A 111 15.01 0.69 3.05
CA VAL A 111 13.89 0.33 2.19
C VAL A 111 14.05 -1.10 1.68
N LEU A 112 12.96 -1.84 1.74
CA LEU A 112 12.79 -3.17 1.17
C LEU A 112 11.70 -3.10 0.10
N THR A 113 11.99 -3.60 -1.09
CA THR A 113 10.99 -3.80 -2.14
C THR A 113 10.93 -5.28 -2.52
N MET A 114 9.76 -5.78 -2.85
CA MET A 114 9.60 -7.17 -3.28
C MET A 114 8.43 -7.38 -4.23
N GLN A 115 8.63 -8.24 -5.23
CA GLN A 115 7.56 -8.67 -6.11
C GLN A 115 6.56 -9.56 -5.37
N PRO A 116 5.24 -9.46 -5.67
CA PRO A 116 4.21 -10.33 -5.10
C PRO A 116 4.50 -11.83 -5.24
N GLY A 117 5.06 -12.24 -6.38
CA GLY A 117 5.37 -13.64 -6.71
C GLY A 117 6.67 -14.18 -6.13
N PHE A 118 7.46 -13.36 -5.42
CA PHE A 118 8.76 -13.80 -4.88
C PHE A 118 8.62 -14.83 -3.75
N LEU A 119 7.56 -14.75 -2.95
CA LEU A 119 7.34 -15.61 -1.80
C LEU A 119 6.34 -16.73 -2.08
N PRO A 120 6.49 -17.90 -1.42
CA PRO A 120 5.50 -18.96 -1.47
C PRO A 120 4.12 -18.49 -0.99
N ARG A 121 3.06 -19.04 -1.59
CA ARG A 121 1.66 -18.69 -1.28
C ARG A 121 1.35 -18.82 0.23
N ALA A 122 1.84 -19.86 0.88
CA ALA A 122 1.64 -20.06 2.32
C ALA A 122 2.22 -18.90 3.15
N THR A 123 3.38 -18.36 2.77
CA THR A 123 3.97 -17.17 3.42
C THR A 123 3.13 -15.92 3.14
N VAL A 124 2.67 -15.74 1.90
CA VAL A 124 1.81 -14.62 1.51
C VAL A 124 0.53 -14.58 2.36
N GLU A 125 -0.09 -15.75 2.55
CA GLU A 125 -1.31 -15.89 3.37
C GLU A 125 -1.01 -15.66 4.86
N ALA A 126 0.04 -16.29 5.41
CA ALA A 126 0.41 -16.17 6.83
C ALA A 126 0.84 -14.74 7.21
N ALA A 127 1.58 -14.05 6.33
CA ALA A 127 1.99 -12.67 6.53
C ALA A 127 0.91 -11.64 6.15
N GLY A 128 -0.23 -12.08 5.61
CA GLY A 128 -1.32 -11.19 5.22
C GLY A 128 -0.90 -10.09 4.26
N LEU A 129 -0.09 -10.41 3.26
CA LEU A 129 0.54 -9.40 2.38
C LEU A 129 -0.49 -8.54 1.64
N TYR A 130 -1.68 -9.08 1.36
CA TYR A 130 -2.78 -8.38 0.68
C TYR A 130 -3.86 -7.90 1.65
N ARG A 131 -3.55 -7.77 2.93
CA ARG A 131 -4.49 -7.22 3.90
C ARG A 131 -4.42 -5.70 3.89
N TYR A 132 -5.22 -5.08 3.04
CA TYR A 132 -5.34 -3.61 2.92
C TYR A 132 -6.12 -2.96 4.08
N ASP A 133 -6.75 -3.77 4.92
CA ASP A 133 -7.40 -3.36 6.17
C ASP A 133 -6.40 -3.06 7.32
N LEU A 134 -5.16 -3.50 7.17
CA LEU A 134 -4.10 -3.17 8.14
C LEU A 134 -3.52 -1.78 7.87
N PRO A 135 -3.20 -1.01 8.94
CA PRO A 135 -2.64 0.32 8.78
C PRO A 135 -1.31 0.26 8.00
N PRO A 136 -1.07 1.19 7.08
CA PRO A 136 0.20 1.25 6.38
C PRO A 136 1.35 1.75 7.26
N LEU A 137 1.07 2.57 8.28
CA LEU A 137 2.05 3.07 9.24
C LEU A 137 1.98 2.26 10.54
N LEU A 138 3.11 1.67 10.92
CA LEU A 138 3.30 0.91 12.16
C LEU A 138 4.32 1.61 13.04
N ARG A 139 4.08 1.59 14.36
CA ARG A 139 4.93 2.23 15.37
C ARG A 139 5.43 1.20 16.39
N PRO A 140 6.35 0.31 15.99
CA PRO A 140 6.97 -0.62 16.92
C PRO A 140 7.82 0.12 17.95
N SER A 141 7.98 -0.47 19.14
CA SER A 141 8.83 0.08 20.18
C SER A 141 9.50 -1.04 20.98
N GLY A 142 10.57 -0.72 21.69
CA GLY A 142 11.30 -1.65 22.54
C GLY A 142 11.77 -2.90 21.78
N ASP A 143 11.62 -4.08 22.39
CA ASP A 143 12.08 -5.36 21.84
C ASP A 143 11.48 -5.69 20.45
N ARG A 144 10.29 -5.15 20.16
CA ARG A 144 9.63 -5.37 18.86
C ARG A 144 10.33 -4.61 17.74
N LEU A 145 10.72 -3.36 17.99
CA LEU A 145 11.52 -2.57 17.06
C LEU A 145 12.89 -3.22 16.87
N ALA A 146 13.60 -3.52 17.95
CA ALA A 146 14.90 -4.15 17.91
C ALA A 146 14.89 -5.50 17.13
N GLY A 147 13.82 -6.30 17.31
CA GLY A 147 13.64 -7.55 16.57
C GLY A 147 13.40 -7.34 15.07
N LEU A 148 12.71 -6.27 14.67
CA LEU A 148 12.54 -5.90 13.25
C LEU A 148 13.85 -5.40 12.65
N GLU A 149 14.54 -4.49 13.32
CA GLU A 149 15.84 -3.95 12.88
C GLU A 149 16.87 -5.07 12.69
N ALA A 150 16.96 -5.97 13.66
CA ALA A 150 17.86 -7.13 13.58
C ALA A 150 17.53 -8.03 12.37
N SER A 151 16.23 -8.30 12.14
CA SER A 151 15.78 -9.14 11.02
C SER A 151 16.02 -8.48 9.67
N LEU A 152 15.76 -7.16 9.57
CA LEU A 152 15.98 -6.39 8.34
C LEU A 152 17.49 -6.26 8.05
N GLY A 153 18.29 -5.98 9.08
CA GLY A 153 19.74 -5.90 8.95
C GLY A 153 20.38 -7.25 8.56
N GLN A 154 19.83 -8.39 9.05
CA GLN A 154 20.25 -9.71 8.59
C GLN A 154 19.92 -9.90 7.10
N LEU A 155 18.68 -9.58 6.70
CA LEU A 155 18.25 -9.69 5.31
C LEU A 155 19.10 -8.82 4.38
N GLN A 156 19.48 -7.62 4.82
CA GLN A 156 20.35 -6.72 4.05
C GLN A 156 21.75 -7.32 3.87
N ARG A 157 22.36 -7.85 4.94
CA ARG A 157 23.67 -8.51 4.84
C ARG A 157 23.64 -9.72 3.89
N GLU A 158 22.61 -10.56 3.97
CA GLU A 158 22.43 -11.69 3.05
C GLU A 158 22.25 -11.20 1.60
N TYR A 159 21.54 -10.10 1.40
CA TYR A 159 21.35 -9.52 0.06
C TYR A 159 22.64 -8.97 -0.55
N GLU A 160 23.50 -8.37 0.26
CA GLU A 160 24.79 -7.79 -0.15
C GLU A 160 25.87 -8.84 -0.37
N ASP A 161 25.78 -10.00 0.30
CA ASP A 161 26.73 -11.10 0.17
C ASP A 161 26.44 -11.97 -1.07
N THR A 162 26.89 -11.51 -2.22
CA THR A 162 26.73 -12.23 -3.49
C THR A 162 27.82 -13.26 -3.78
N SER A 163 28.81 -13.40 -2.91
CA SER A 163 30.07 -14.07 -3.26
C SER A 163 30.21 -15.53 -2.78
N THR A 164 29.37 -15.97 -1.82
CA THR A 164 29.63 -17.22 -1.10
C THR A 164 28.72 -18.38 -1.51
N LEU A 165 27.54 -18.11 -2.06
CA LEU A 165 26.55 -19.15 -2.37
C LEU A 165 26.19 -19.21 -3.85
N PRO A 166 25.90 -20.42 -4.41
CA PRO A 166 25.23 -20.54 -5.69
C PRO A 166 23.91 -19.74 -5.69
N LEU A 167 23.56 -19.11 -6.81
CA LEU A 167 22.39 -18.22 -6.94
C LEU A 167 21.08 -18.86 -6.42
N SER A 168 20.88 -20.15 -6.66
CA SER A 168 19.67 -20.87 -6.20
C SER A 168 19.59 -20.98 -4.68
N LEU A 169 20.74 -21.24 -4.02
CA LEU A 169 20.82 -21.29 -2.56
C LEU A 169 20.70 -19.89 -1.97
N HIS A 170 21.38 -18.89 -2.55
CA HIS A 170 21.28 -17.50 -2.14
C HIS A 170 19.83 -17.01 -2.21
N THR A 171 19.14 -17.26 -3.32
CA THR A 171 17.70 -16.94 -3.46
C THR A 171 16.85 -17.62 -2.37
N SER A 172 17.18 -18.87 -2.00
CA SER A 172 16.46 -19.58 -0.95
C SER A 172 16.72 -18.96 0.43
N VAL A 173 17.96 -18.60 0.75
CA VAL A 173 18.30 -17.88 2.00
C VAL A 173 17.55 -16.56 2.08
N LEU A 174 17.57 -15.76 1.01
CA LEU A 174 16.84 -14.48 0.96
C LEU A 174 15.33 -14.67 1.18
N ARG A 175 14.71 -15.70 0.57
CA ARG A 175 13.28 -16.00 0.81
C ARG A 175 12.97 -16.33 2.26
N HIS A 176 13.81 -17.13 2.93
CA HIS A 176 13.61 -17.50 4.33
C HIS A 176 13.81 -16.30 5.27
N SER A 177 14.86 -15.52 5.05
CA SER A 177 15.14 -14.30 5.83
C SER A 177 14.02 -13.26 5.66
N LEU A 178 13.58 -13.05 4.42
CA LEU A 178 12.44 -12.18 4.11
C LEU A 178 11.14 -12.69 4.75
N THR A 179 10.88 -14.00 4.69
CA THR A 179 9.73 -14.64 5.34
C THR A 179 9.73 -14.34 6.84
N ALA A 180 10.86 -14.53 7.51
CA ALA A 180 10.99 -14.28 8.95
C ALA A 180 10.71 -12.80 9.29
N PHE A 181 11.25 -11.87 8.51
CA PHE A 181 10.99 -10.44 8.66
C PHE A 181 9.50 -10.11 8.49
N LEU A 182 8.87 -10.59 7.41
CA LEU A 182 7.47 -10.29 7.10
C LEU A 182 6.49 -10.90 8.12
N LEU A 183 6.75 -12.07 8.65
CA LEU A 183 5.94 -12.66 9.71
C LEU A 183 6.01 -11.83 11.00
N ARG A 184 7.18 -11.29 11.35
CA ARG A 184 7.32 -10.34 12.48
C ARG A 184 6.53 -9.05 12.21
N LEU A 185 6.66 -8.50 11.01
CA LEU A 185 5.95 -7.29 10.59
C LEU A 185 4.43 -7.51 10.62
N ALA A 186 3.95 -8.65 10.11
CA ALA A 186 2.54 -9.03 10.14
C ALA A 186 1.99 -9.19 11.56
N HIS A 187 2.78 -9.80 12.45
CA HIS A 187 2.42 -9.91 13.86
C HIS A 187 2.29 -8.53 14.53
N LEU A 188 3.18 -7.60 14.21
CA LEU A 188 3.10 -6.22 14.69
C LEU A 188 1.87 -5.49 14.16
N ALA A 189 1.59 -5.62 12.87
CA ALA A 189 0.41 -5.03 12.26
C ALA A 189 -0.89 -5.58 12.87
N ALA A 190 -0.96 -6.89 13.09
CA ALA A 190 -2.08 -7.55 13.77
C ALA A 190 -2.20 -7.10 15.23
N SER A 191 -1.07 -7.03 15.97
CA SER A 191 -1.04 -6.57 17.36
C SER A 191 -1.43 -5.10 17.49
N SER A 192 -1.04 -4.25 16.56
CA SER A 192 -1.47 -2.84 16.51
C SER A 192 -2.97 -2.73 16.23
N ALA A 193 -3.48 -3.57 15.32
CA ALA A 193 -4.91 -3.70 15.07
C ALA A 193 -5.65 -4.31 16.28
N GLU A 194 -5.03 -5.23 17.04
CA GLU A 194 -5.59 -5.82 18.27
C GLU A 194 -5.46 -4.92 19.49
N ALA A 195 -4.39 -4.11 19.62
CA ALA A 195 -4.31 -3.08 20.65
C ALA A 195 -5.35 -1.99 20.42
N GLY A 196 -5.65 -1.66 19.15
CA GLY A 196 -6.83 -0.87 18.77
C GLY A 196 -8.16 -1.59 19.13
N ARG A 197 -8.20 -2.94 19.09
CA ARG A 197 -9.36 -3.78 19.45
C ARG A 197 -9.50 -4.04 20.94
N ARG A 198 -8.44 -3.96 21.75
CA ARG A 198 -8.51 -4.15 23.22
C ARG A 198 -9.16 -2.97 23.96
N THR A 199 -9.26 -1.83 23.32
CA THR A 199 -10.29 -0.86 23.58
C THR A 199 -11.45 -1.21 22.64
N GLU A 200 -12.15 -2.36 22.86
CA GLU A 200 -13.31 -2.75 22.04
C GLU A 200 -14.36 -1.67 22.09
N SER A 201 -14.08 -0.60 21.37
CA SER A 201 -15.05 0.45 21.16
C SER A 201 -16.02 -0.08 20.11
N THR A 202 -17.28 0.18 20.30
CA THR A 202 -18.33 -0.02 19.30
C THR A 202 -17.88 0.43 17.90
N PHE A 203 -16.99 1.43 17.83
CA PHE A 203 -16.37 1.91 16.60
C PHE A 203 -15.46 0.87 15.91
N THR A 204 -14.62 0.17 16.66
CA THR A 204 -13.73 -0.85 16.08
C THR A 204 -14.51 -1.98 15.43
N LEU A 205 -15.55 -2.48 16.12
CA LEU A 205 -16.44 -3.50 15.56
C LEU A 205 -17.17 -3.01 14.31
N PHE A 206 -17.62 -1.76 14.33
CA PHE A 206 -18.26 -1.14 13.18
C PHE A 206 -17.30 -1.00 12.00
N ARG A 207 -16.09 -0.48 12.22
CA ARG A 207 -15.06 -0.35 11.19
C ARG A 207 -14.78 -1.70 10.53
N ASP A 208 -14.57 -2.75 11.34
CA ASP A 208 -14.24 -4.08 10.84
C ASP A 208 -15.43 -4.71 10.08
N ALA A 209 -16.65 -4.41 10.48
CA ALA A 209 -17.85 -4.83 9.74
C ALA A 209 -17.96 -4.09 8.40
N VAL A 210 -17.67 -2.79 8.37
CA VAL A 210 -17.65 -1.99 7.13
C VAL A 210 -16.58 -2.51 6.17
N GLU A 211 -15.37 -2.79 6.64
CA GLU A 211 -14.30 -3.35 5.79
C GLU A 211 -14.71 -4.67 5.12
N LYS A 212 -15.46 -5.51 5.82
CA LYS A 212 -15.95 -6.80 5.29
C LYS A 212 -17.15 -6.66 4.36
N GLY A 213 -17.96 -5.62 4.57
CA GLY A 213 -19.31 -5.53 3.97
C GLY A 213 -19.55 -4.34 3.07
N PHE A 214 -18.63 -3.37 2.93
CA PHE A 214 -18.86 -2.13 2.19
C PHE A 214 -19.28 -2.34 0.72
N ALA A 215 -18.81 -3.42 0.09
CA ALA A 215 -19.13 -3.73 -1.30
C ALA A 215 -20.58 -4.22 -1.53
N THR A 216 -21.28 -4.56 -0.45
CA THR A 216 -22.65 -5.12 -0.53
C THR A 216 -23.65 -4.39 0.35
N ASN A 217 -23.20 -3.63 1.34
CA ASN A 217 -24.06 -2.98 2.32
C ASN A 217 -23.61 -1.56 2.65
N HIS A 218 -24.48 -0.59 2.36
CA HIS A 218 -24.24 0.83 2.67
C HIS A 218 -25.17 1.36 3.78
N SER A 219 -25.95 0.47 4.42
CA SER A 219 -26.96 0.82 5.42
C SER A 219 -26.40 0.84 6.83
N VAL A 220 -26.42 2.00 7.47
CA VAL A 220 -26.05 2.14 8.90
C VAL A 220 -26.91 1.25 9.80
N SER A 221 -28.21 1.09 9.48
CA SER A 221 -29.11 0.22 10.24
C SER A 221 -28.68 -1.23 10.17
N ALA A 222 -28.38 -1.73 8.96
CA ALA A 222 -27.95 -3.11 8.77
C ALA A 222 -26.65 -3.42 9.53
N TYR A 223 -25.69 -2.49 9.58
CA TYR A 223 -24.49 -2.66 10.42
C TYR A 223 -24.83 -2.61 11.92
N ALA A 224 -25.72 -1.72 12.35
CA ALA A 224 -26.12 -1.63 13.75
C ALA A 224 -26.80 -2.93 14.20
N ASP A 225 -27.73 -3.45 13.40
CA ASP A 225 -28.45 -4.70 13.65
C ASP A 225 -27.49 -5.91 13.71
N ALA A 226 -26.59 -6.00 12.72
CA ALA A 226 -25.59 -7.08 12.66
C ALA A 226 -24.61 -7.09 13.85
N LEU A 227 -24.34 -5.91 14.44
CA LEU A 227 -23.45 -5.76 15.59
C LEU A 227 -24.20 -5.76 16.93
N GLY A 228 -25.51 -5.86 16.94
CA GLY A 228 -26.33 -5.84 18.15
C GLY A 228 -26.38 -4.48 18.86
N TYR A 229 -26.15 -3.39 18.14
CA TYR A 229 -26.18 -2.03 18.67
C TYR A 229 -27.35 -1.20 18.15
N SER A 230 -27.81 -0.24 18.97
CA SER A 230 -28.72 0.78 18.46
C SER A 230 -27.98 1.75 17.50
N ARG A 231 -28.69 2.28 16.51
CA ARG A 231 -28.14 3.34 15.63
C ARG A 231 -27.56 4.51 16.42
N ARG A 232 -28.20 4.90 17.54
CA ARG A 232 -27.74 5.99 18.41
C ARG A 232 -26.39 5.66 19.05
N THR A 233 -26.20 4.42 19.51
CA THR A 233 -24.92 3.95 20.05
C THR A 233 -23.82 4.00 19.01
N LEU A 234 -24.14 3.53 17.79
CA LEU A 234 -23.20 3.54 16.68
C LEU A 234 -22.79 4.97 16.27
N VAL A 235 -23.75 5.88 16.14
CA VAL A 235 -23.48 7.30 15.82
C VAL A 235 -22.56 7.93 16.87
N ARG A 236 -22.83 7.69 18.16
CA ARG A 236 -22.00 8.24 19.25
C ARG A 236 -20.58 7.69 19.20
N ALA A 237 -20.42 6.39 18.99
CA ALA A 237 -19.12 5.72 18.96
C ALA A 237 -18.27 6.19 17.76
N VAL A 238 -18.88 6.27 16.55
CA VAL A 238 -18.17 6.71 15.34
C VAL A 238 -17.79 8.18 15.45
N ARG A 239 -18.70 9.06 15.89
CA ARG A 239 -18.39 10.48 16.07
C ARG A 239 -17.30 10.72 17.09
N ALA A 240 -17.30 9.99 18.20
CA ALA A 240 -16.26 10.11 19.24
C ALA A 240 -14.87 9.67 18.71
N ALA A 241 -14.84 8.67 17.84
CA ALA A 241 -13.58 8.12 17.30
C ALA A 241 -13.05 8.88 16.07
N THR A 242 -13.94 9.41 15.22
CA THR A 242 -13.55 9.93 13.89
C THR A 242 -14.02 11.37 13.63
N GLY A 243 -14.89 11.92 14.47
CA GLY A 243 -15.57 13.18 14.21
C GLY A 243 -16.72 13.09 13.19
N GLU A 244 -16.93 11.95 12.55
CA GLU A 244 -17.83 11.75 11.42
C GLU A 244 -19.11 10.98 11.77
N THR A 245 -20.03 10.94 10.81
CA THR A 245 -21.20 10.07 10.93
C THR A 245 -20.87 8.65 10.45
N PRO A 246 -21.57 7.59 10.95
CA PRO A 246 -21.40 6.24 10.41
C PRO A 246 -21.63 6.14 8.92
N LYS A 247 -22.60 6.91 8.37
CA LYS A 247 -22.85 6.94 6.93
C LYS A 247 -21.66 7.55 6.19
N GLY A 248 -21.13 8.68 6.66
CA GLY A 248 -19.96 9.32 6.07
C GLY A 248 -18.74 8.39 6.09
N PHE A 249 -18.56 7.62 7.16
CA PHE A 249 -17.48 6.63 7.26
C PHE A 249 -17.63 5.52 6.22
N ILE A 250 -18.85 4.95 6.05
CA ILE A 250 -19.14 3.94 5.01
C ILE A 250 -18.86 4.54 3.63
N ASP A 251 -19.40 5.73 3.37
CA ASP A 251 -19.31 6.38 2.07
C ASP A 251 -17.86 6.67 1.68
N LYS A 252 -17.03 7.11 2.61
CA LYS A 252 -15.59 7.30 2.38
C LYS A 252 -14.90 6.00 2.00
N ARG A 253 -15.25 4.88 2.66
CA ARG A 253 -14.66 3.58 2.32
C ARG A 253 -15.05 3.12 0.91
N VAL A 254 -16.32 3.31 0.56
CA VAL A 254 -16.85 3.00 -0.78
C VAL A 254 -16.16 3.87 -1.85
N VAL A 255 -16.05 5.17 -1.60
CA VAL A 255 -15.35 6.11 -2.50
C VAL A 255 -13.89 5.74 -2.69
N LEU A 256 -13.20 5.38 -1.60
CA LEU A 256 -11.80 4.95 -1.67
C LEU A 256 -11.64 3.73 -2.59
N GLU A 257 -12.50 2.72 -2.46
CA GLU A 257 -12.44 1.55 -3.33
C GLU A 257 -12.79 1.88 -4.77
N ALA A 258 -13.82 2.72 -4.98
CA ALA A 258 -14.18 3.20 -6.31
C ALA A 258 -13.01 3.94 -6.97
N LYS A 259 -12.33 4.84 -6.24
CA LYS A 259 -11.12 5.53 -6.70
C LYS A 259 -10.01 4.55 -7.07
N ARG A 260 -9.77 3.53 -6.23
CA ARG A 260 -8.79 2.47 -6.51
C ARG A 260 -9.13 1.74 -7.80
N LEU A 261 -10.37 1.27 -7.97
CA LEU A 261 -10.79 0.56 -9.17
C LEU A 261 -10.75 1.45 -10.41
N LEU A 262 -11.19 2.70 -10.33
CA LEU A 262 -11.12 3.67 -11.43
C LEU A 262 -9.68 3.97 -11.83
N ALA A 263 -8.80 4.08 -10.87
CA ALA A 263 -7.40 4.40 -11.05
C ALA A 263 -6.55 3.16 -11.43
N HIS A 264 -6.99 1.94 -11.11
CA HIS A 264 -6.19 0.72 -11.17
C HIS A 264 -6.64 -0.31 -12.21
N THR A 265 -7.78 -0.08 -12.86
CA THR A 265 -8.32 -1.04 -13.82
C THR A 265 -8.96 -0.34 -15.01
N ASP A 266 -8.94 -0.98 -16.18
CA ASP A 266 -9.75 -0.59 -17.35
C ASP A 266 -11.23 -0.98 -17.22
N MET A 267 -11.64 -1.33 -16.00
CA MET A 267 -12.99 -1.78 -15.72
C MET A 267 -14.01 -0.71 -16.15
N PRO A 268 -15.02 -1.06 -16.96
CA PRO A 268 -16.09 -0.13 -17.30
C PRO A 268 -16.73 0.50 -16.06
N ILE A 269 -17.07 1.78 -16.10
CA ILE A 269 -17.58 2.54 -14.94
C ILE A 269 -18.77 1.82 -14.27
N GLY A 270 -19.67 1.23 -15.06
CA GLY A 270 -20.78 0.44 -14.52
C GLY A 270 -20.33 -0.80 -13.73
N ARG A 271 -19.22 -1.43 -14.15
CA ARG A 271 -18.63 -2.57 -13.43
C ARG A 271 -17.93 -2.15 -12.15
N VAL A 272 -17.29 -0.99 -12.17
CA VAL A 272 -16.75 -0.38 -10.93
C VAL A 272 -17.88 -0.10 -9.94
N GLY A 273 -18.98 0.51 -10.40
CA GLY A 273 -20.17 0.73 -9.58
C GLY A 273 -20.70 -0.57 -8.98
N ALA A 274 -20.85 -1.61 -9.77
CA ALA A 274 -21.30 -2.92 -9.30
C ALA A 274 -20.34 -3.53 -8.25
N ALA A 275 -19.03 -3.40 -8.44
CA ALA A 275 -18.02 -3.91 -7.51
C ALA A 275 -18.03 -3.21 -6.15
N VAL A 276 -18.53 -1.97 -6.08
CA VAL A 276 -18.66 -1.21 -4.82
C VAL A 276 -20.11 -1.11 -4.34
N GLY A 277 -21.01 -1.97 -4.82
CA GLY A 277 -22.36 -2.14 -4.30
C GLY A 277 -23.45 -1.29 -4.97
N PHE A 278 -23.20 -0.71 -6.15
CA PHE A 278 -24.20 0.00 -6.95
C PHE A 278 -24.57 -0.81 -8.19
N PRO A 279 -25.76 -1.44 -8.22
CA PRO A 279 -26.20 -2.16 -9.40
C PRO A 279 -26.49 -1.27 -10.62
N ASP A 280 -26.73 0.03 -10.37
CA ASP A 280 -27.02 1.05 -11.37
C ASP A 280 -25.85 2.04 -11.51
N ALA A 281 -25.31 2.14 -12.73
CA ALA A 281 -24.19 3.03 -13.06
C ALA A 281 -24.51 4.53 -12.88
N ALA A 282 -25.77 4.95 -13.09
CA ALA A 282 -26.18 6.34 -12.89
C ALA A 282 -26.20 6.68 -11.41
N ASN A 283 -26.70 5.79 -10.55
CA ASN A 283 -26.67 5.94 -9.09
C ASN A 283 -25.23 5.96 -8.57
N PHE A 284 -24.36 5.11 -9.09
CA PHE A 284 -22.93 5.15 -8.77
C PHE A 284 -22.31 6.49 -9.17
N SER A 285 -22.54 6.96 -10.40
CA SER A 285 -21.97 8.21 -10.88
C SER A 285 -22.43 9.42 -10.05
N LYS A 286 -23.71 9.46 -9.67
CA LYS A 286 -24.25 10.48 -8.78
C LYS A 286 -23.62 10.44 -7.39
N PHE A 287 -23.53 9.25 -6.80
CA PHE A 287 -22.88 9.02 -5.50
C PHE A 287 -21.41 9.47 -5.53
N PHE A 288 -20.65 9.03 -6.52
CA PHE A 288 -19.25 9.37 -6.66
C PHE A 288 -19.05 10.88 -6.82
N HIS A 289 -19.84 11.52 -7.69
CA HIS A 289 -19.79 12.97 -7.89
C HIS A 289 -20.11 13.74 -6.59
N GLN A 290 -21.11 13.31 -5.84
CA GLN A 290 -21.49 13.94 -4.56
C GLN A 290 -20.34 13.92 -3.53
N HIS A 291 -19.44 12.96 -3.59
CA HIS A 291 -18.37 12.78 -2.60
C HIS A 291 -16.99 13.22 -3.09
N THR A 292 -16.84 13.48 -4.39
CA THR A 292 -15.53 13.80 -5.00
C THR A 292 -15.55 15.06 -5.84
N ASP A 293 -16.74 15.69 -6.02
CA ASP A 293 -17.02 16.82 -6.93
C ASP A 293 -16.67 16.52 -8.40
N MET A 294 -16.44 15.24 -8.74
CA MET A 294 -16.06 14.79 -10.07
C MET A 294 -16.92 13.60 -10.52
N THR A 295 -17.14 13.48 -11.82
CA THR A 295 -17.72 12.23 -12.35
C THR A 295 -16.67 11.12 -12.33
N PRO A 296 -17.06 9.83 -12.25
CA PRO A 296 -16.10 8.71 -12.37
C PRO A 296 -15.25 8.77 -13.65
N ALA A 297 -15.85 9.20 -14.76
CA ALA A 297 -15.14 9.35 -16.04
C ALA A 297 -14.12 10.52 -15.98
N ALA A 298 -14.52 11.68 -15.45
CA ALA A 298 -13.61 12.80 -15.27
C ALA A 298 -12.46 12.44 -14.32
N PHE A 299 -12.76 11.78 -13.19
CA PHE A 299 -11.75 11.30 -12.26
C PHE A 299 -10.73 10.38 -12.94
N ARG A 300 -11.20 9.43 -13.75
CA ARG A 300 -10.32 8.56 -14.52
C ARG A 300 -9.46 9.35 -15.52
N THR A 301 -10.02 10.35 -16.19
CA THR A 301 -9.31 11.17 -17.18
C THR A 301 -8.32 12.16 -16.54
N GLU A 302 -8.63 12.70 -15.35
CA GLU A 302 -7.72 13.63 -14.65
C GLU A 302 -6.48 12.93 -14.07
N LEU A 303 -6.60 11.63 -13.86
CA LEU A 303 -5.48 10.78 -13.47
C LEU A 303 -4.61 10.35 -14.66
N LEU A 304 -5.11 10.58 -15.91
CA LEU A 304 -4.40 10.42 -17.17
C LEU A 304 -3.57 11.65 -17.51
#